data_b11d0e26838d7c71fb14e938078e858b
#
_entry.id   b11d0e26838d7c71fb14e938078e858b
#
_cell.length_a   1.000
_cell.length_b   1.000
_cell.length_c   1.000
_cell.angle_alpha   90.00
_cell.angle_beta   90.00
_cell.angle_gamma   90.00
#
_symmetry.space_group_name_H-M   'P 1'
#
loop_
_entity.id
_entity.type
_entity.pdbx_description
1 polymer ?
#
loop_
_entity_poly.entity_id
_entity_poly.type
_entity_poly.pdbx_seq_one_letter_code
_entity_poly.pdbx_strand_id
1 'polypeptide(L)'
;MKHLHLTRVLAFALALVLLLGCTACGKKTADDTGDTVGQKDTQTTVELDGKFTLNYSASAGMNPYKTQNSDNLAVCGLVYETLTELTDAFEAEPGLFTKWSSDDGETWTFTVNTDRTFHDGHQLNAQDAAYTIQTAAASALYAGRLSAVKDVKDNDDGTVTVTLSRANTQFPALLNIPVIEDGAADSTYPSGTGLYQFASDHQSLTVYSGHPDADKAPADVIYLMECKSVEEIVSAFDDGQLDLALSDPSSGTDLSFSSLNDQRQYATTNLQY
;
A
#
# COMPACT_ATOMS: atom_id res chain seq x y z
N MET A 1 -7.39 -3.25 -26.88
CA MET A 1 -6.75 -3.39 -25.57
C MET A 1 -5.92 -2.15 -25.23
N LYS A 2 -6.52 -0.94 -25.22
CA LYS A 2 -5.84 0.34 -24.90
C LYS A 2 -6.66 1.23 -23.94
N HIS A 3 -7.70 0.70 -23.31
CA HIS A 3 -8.63 1.51 -22.50
C HIS A 3 -8.60 1.19 -21.00
N LEU A 4 -7.88 0.14 -20.55
CA LEU A 4 -7.91 -0.28 -19.15
C LEU A 4 -6.86 0.41 -18.25
N HIS A 5 -5.77 0.94 -18.83
CA HIS A 5 -4.76 1.68 -18.05
C HIS A 5 -5.17 3.12 -17.68
N LEU A 6 -6.22 3.63 -18.30
CA LEU A 6 -6.64 5.03 -18.12
C LEU A 6 -7.47 5.24 -16.84
N THR A 7 -8.12 4.21 -16.34
CA THR A 7 -9.00 4.31 -15.15
C THR A 7 -8.24 4.28 -13.83
N ARG A 8 -7.12 3.59 -13.76
CA ARG A 8 -6.29 3.51 -12.54
C ARG A 8 -5.52 4.80 -12.26
N VAL A 9 -5.07 5.48 -13.30
CA VAL A 9 -4.49 6.83 -13.23
C VAL A 9 -5.56 7.87 -12.84
N LEU A 10 -6.84 7.60 -13.15
CA LEU A 10 -7.94 8.53 -12.81
C LEU A 10 -8.32 8.51 -11.33
N ALA A 11 -8.17 7.40 -10.61
CA ALA A 11 -8.51 7.32 -9.19
C ALA A 11 -7.52 8.12 -8.32
N PHE A 12 -6.22 8.09 -8.65
CA PHE A 12 -5.23 8.96 -8.00
C PHE A 12 -5.25 10.40 -8.52
N ALA A 13 -5.59 10.62 -9.80
CA ALA A 13 -5.73 11.96 -10.38
C ALA A 13 -7.00 12.68 -9.90
N LEU A 14 -8.04 11.98 -9.45
CA LEU A 14 -9.28 12.61 -8.96
C LEU A 14 -9.09 13.32 -7.62
N ALA A 15 -8.14 12.91 -6.81
CA ALA A 15 -7.74 13.62 -5.60
C ALA A 15 -6.97 14.92 -5.92
N LEU A 16 -6.31 14.98 -7.09
CA LEU A 16 -5.49 16.12 -7.51
C LEU A 16 -6.24 17.12 -8.41
N VAL A 17 -7.33 16.72 -9.08
CA VAL A 17 -8.05 17.54 -10.07
C VAL A 17 -9.14 18.43 -9.47
N LEU A 18 -9.50 18.26 -8.20
CA LEU A 18 -10.45 19.19 -7.54
C LEU A 18 -9.84 20.55 -7.17
N LEU A 19 -8.55 20.78 -7.46
CA LEU A 19 -7.84 22.04 -7.18
C LEU A 19 -7.74 23.02 -8.35
N LEU A 20 -8.28 22.69 -9.55
CA LEU A 20 -8.11 23.54 -10.74
C LEU A 20 -9.43 23.82 -11.46
N GLY A 21 -10.31 24.61 -10.87
CA GLY A 21 -11.47 25.01 -11.63
C GLY A 21 -12.43 26.00 -10.99
N CYS A 22 -12.04 27.21 -10.79
CA CYS A 22 -12.99 28.36 -10.79
C CYS A 22 -12.25 29.68 -11.02
N THR A 23 -11.92 29.98 -12.27
CA THR A 23 -11.73 31.35 -12.73
C THR A 23 -12.83 31.69 -13.73
N ALA A 24 -13.87 32.36 -13.28
CA ALA A 24 -14.76 33.09 -14.16
C ALA A 24 -15.00 34.48 -13.61
N CYS A 25 -14.41 35.44 -14.28
CA CYS A 25 -14.58 36.88 -14.13
C CYS A 25 -15.99 37.31 -14.50
N GLY A 26 -16.63 38.12 -13.69
CA GLY A 26 -17.89 38.80 -14.03
C GLY A 26 -18.03 40.09 -13.26
N LYS A 27 -17.69 41.21 -13.91
CA LYS A 27 -17.83 42.58 -13.44
C LYS A 27 -19.31 43.01 -13.53
N LYS A 28 -19.92 43.48 -12.44
CA LYS A 28 -20.98 44.54 -12.51
C LYS A 28 -21.16 45.29 -11.18
N THR A 29 -21.40 46.53 -11.37
CA THR A 29 -21.49 47.72 -10.54
C THR A 29 -22.63 47.73 -9.51
N ALA A 30 -22.28 48.31 -8.32
CA ALA A 30 -22.96 49.28 -7.49
C ALA A 30 -24.28 48.98 -6.77
N ASP A 31 -24.21 49.28 -5.48
CA ASP A 31 -25.20 49.76 -4.52
C ASP A 31 -26.14 48.74 -3.87
N ASP A 32 -25.97 48.41 -2.61
CA ASP A 32 -26.74 48.86 -1.46
C ASP A 32 -26.25 48.19 -0.14
N THR A 33 -26.38 48.91 0.93
CA THR A 33 -26.02 48.66 2.31
C THR A 33 -26.59 47.38 2.91
N GLY A 34 -25.70 46.57 3.52
CA GLY A 34 -26.09 45.42 4.35
C GLY A 34 -24.87 44.74 4.96
N ASP A 35 -24.70 44.92 6.24
CA ASP A 35 -23.68 44.30 7.11
C ASP A 35 -23.62 42.77 6.88
N THR A 36 -22.60 42.31 6.19
CA THR A 36 -22.21 40.91 6.17
C THR A 36 -20.74 40.79 6.51
N VAL A 37 -20.48 40.10 7.63
CA VAL A 37 -19.18 39.68 8.08
C VAL A 37 -18.48 38.98 6.90
N GLY A 38 -17.51 39.68 6.34
CA GLY A 38 -16.70 39.16 5.25
C GLY A 38 -15.86 37.99 5.71
N GLN A 39 -16.27 36.81 5.29
CA GLN A 39 -15.43 35.63 5.31
C GLN A 39 -14.33 35.87 4.28
N LYS A 40 -13.16 36.18 4.77
CA LYS A 40 -11.96 36.31 3.96
C LYS A 40 -11.55 34.88 3.57
N ASP A 41 -11.89 34.49 2.37
CA ASP A 41 -11.27 33.30 1.73
C ASP A 41 -9.77 33.57 1.56
N THR A 42 -9.04 33.34 2.61
CA THR A 42 -7.59 33.19 2.52
C THR A 42 -7.34 31.76 2.05
N GLN A 43 -7.33 31.55 0.74
CA GLN A 43 -6.68 30.35 0.19
C GLN A 43 -5.22 30.42 0.63
N THR A 44 -4.92 29.79 1.75
CA THR A 44 -3.55 29.46 2.10
C THR A 44 -3.16 28.34 1.15
N THR A 45 -2.41 28.67 0.10
CA THR A 45 -1.68 27.66 -0.67
C THR A 45 -0.76 27.00 0.33
N VAL A 46 -1.10 25.76 0.73
CA VAL A 46 -0.18 24.89 1.45
C VAL A 46 0.95 24.64 0.45
N GLU A 47 2.11 25.24 0.66
CA GLU A 47 3.33 24.79 -0.02
C GLU A 47 3.56 23.37 0.48
N LEU A 48 3.35 22.42 -0.39
CA LEU A 48 3.81 21.05 -0.16
C LEU A 48 5.33 21.14 -0.08
N ASP A 49 5.90 20.89 1.07
CA ASP A 49 7.35 20.95 1.30
C ASP A 49 8.10 19.78 0.63
N GLY A 50 7.39 18.97 -0.19
CA GLY A 50 7.91 17.79 -0.89
C GLY A 50 8.16 16.61 0.05
N LYS A 51 7.76 16.72 1.31
CA LYS A 51 7.88 15.66 2.30
C LYS A 51 6.54 15.00 2.49
N PHE A 52 6.56 13.69 2.66
CA PHE A 52 5.42 12.90 3.04
C PHE A 52 5.81 12.03 4.23
N THR A 53 5.10 12.17 5.33
CA THR A 53 5.45 11.52 6.60
C THR A 53 4.34 10.58 7.04
N LEU A 54 4.70 9.33 7.31
CA LEU A 54 3.81 8.29 7.82
C LEU A 54 4.15 7.91 9.25
N ASN A 55 3.12 7.58 10.04
CA ASN A 55 3.35 6.95 11.33
C ASN A 55 3.84 5.52 11.17
N TYR A 56 4.69 5.07 12.10
CA TYR A 56 5.12 3.69 12.21
C TYR A 56 5.49 3.34 13.66
N SER A 57 5.69 2.07 13.94
CA SER A 57 6.24 1.59 15.21
C SER A 57 7.57 0.90 14.97
N ALA A 58 8.66 1.49 15.45
CA ALA A 58 9.99 0.91 15.31
C ALA A 58 10.10 -0.47 15.98
N SER A 59 9.43 -0.67 17.12
CA SER A 59 9.45 -1.91 17.88
C SER A 59 8.68 -3.06 17.24
N ALA A 60 7.70 -2.77 16.37
CA ALA A 60 6.87 -3.78 15.71
C ALA A 60 7.58 -4.43 14.49
N GLY A 61 8.67 -3.81 13.99
CA GLY A 61 9.38 -4.26 12.79
C GLY A 61 8.56 -4.05 11.51
N MET A 62 9.19 -4.33 10.37
CA MET A 62 8.59 -4.14 9.04
C MET A 62 8.53 -5.45 8.25
N ASN A 63 8.57 -6.58 8.95
CA ASN A 63 8.34 -7.87 8.30
C ASN A 63 6.83 -8.08 8.10
N PRO A 64 6.32 -8.17 6.86
CA PRO A 64 4.90 -8.24 6.56
C PRO A 64 4.21 -9.51 7.08
N TYR A 65 4.98 -10.52 7.51
CA TYR A 65 4.49 -11.77 8.07
C TYR A 65 4.54 -11.84 9.60
N LYS A 66 5.17 -10.85 10.24
CA LYS A 66 5.36 -10.79 11.69
C LYS A 66 4.69 -9.61 12.36
N THR A 67 4.73 -8.44 11.71
CA THR A 67 4.10 -7.23 12.26
C THR A 67 2.59 -7.37 12.27
N GLN A 68 1.97 -6.94 13.38
CA GLN A 68 0.51 -6.83 13.53
C GLN A 68 0.10 -5.35 13.71
N ASN A 69 1.06 -4.44 13.61
CA ASN A 69 0.82 -3.01 13.70
C ASN A 69 0.26 -2.50 12.36
N SER A 70 -0.90 -1.85 12.39
CA SER A 70 -1.61 -1.40 11.19
C SER A 70 -0.84 -0.35 10.39
N ASP A 71 -0.14 0.56 11.09
CA ASP A 71 0.67 1.59 10.42
C ASP A 71 1.85 0.93 9.68
N ASN A 72 2.52 -0.04 10.33
CA ASN A 72 3.62 -0.78 9.71
C ASN A 72 3.13 -1.62 8.52
N LEU A 73 1.94 -2.22 8.59
CA LEU A 73 1.35 -2.95 7.46
C LEU A 73 1.06 -2.02 6.28
N ALA A 74 0.61 -0.79 6.55
CA ALA A 74 0.42 0.22 5.49
C ALA A 74 1.76 0.64 4.85
N VAL A 75 2.81 0.83 5.66
CA VAL A 75 4.18 1.08 5.15
C VAL A 75 4.68 -0.12 4.34
N CYS A 76 4.44 -1.35 4.80
CA CYS A 76 4.78 -2.57 4.04
C CYS A 76 4.14 -2.59 2.65
N GLY A 77 2.92 -2.07 2.49
CA GLY A 77 2.25 -1.96 1.18
C GLY A 77 2.96 -1.07 0.16
N LEU A 78 3.92 -0.24 0.59
CA LEU A 78 4.76 0.58 -0.29
C LEU A 78 6.08 -0.12 -0.67
N VAL A 79 6.51 -1.07 0.16
CA VAL A 79 7.82 -1.73 0.08
C VAL A 79 7.71 -3.10 -0.61
N TYR A 80 6.60 -3.80 -0.45
CA TYR A 80 6.40 -5.16 -0.94
C TYR A 80 5.27 -5.22 -1.96
N GLU A 81 5.57 -5.63 -3.18
CA GLU A 81 4.53 -6.02 -4.15
C GLU A 81 3.93 -7.38 -3.74
N THR A 82 2.76 -7.68 -4.25
CA THR A 82 2.05 -8.92 -3.95
C THR A 82 2.10 -9.92 -5.11
N LEU A 83 1.94 -11.22 -4.82
CA LEU A 83 1.92 -12.26 -5.86
C LEU A 83 0.77 -12.05 -6.84
N THR A 84 -0.41 -11.71 -6.36
CA THR A 84 -1.56 -11.29 -7.17
C THR A 84 -2.10 -9.96 -6.64
N GLU A 85 -2.73 -9.17 -7.49
CA GLU A 85 -3.49 -8.00 -7.08
C GLU A 85 -4.98 -8.32 -7.04
N LEU A 86 -5.78 -7.42 -6.42
CA LEU A 86 -7.22 -7.53 -6.37
C LEU A 86 -7.87 -6.33 -7.03
N THR A 87 -8.94 -6.60 -7.77
CA THR A 87 -9.87 -5.55 -8.22
C THR A 87 -10.74 -5.06 -7.06
N ASP A 88 -11.48 -3.97 -7.27
CA ASP A 88 -12.51 -3.50 -6.32
C ASP A 88 -13.63 -4.54 -6.07
N ALA A 89 -13.77 -5.54 -6.96
CA ALA A 89 -14.69 -6.68 -6.82
C ALA A 89 -14.05 -7.89 -6.13
N PHE A 90 -12.83 -7.75 -5.61
CA PHE A 90 -12.02 -8.83 -5.01
C PHE A 90 -11.68 -9.98 -5.99
N GLU A 91 -11.63 -9.70 -7.27
CA GLU A 91 -11.16 -10.64 -8.29
C GLU A 91 -9.65 -10.54 -8.44
N ALA A 92 -8.97 -11.67 -8.64
CA ALA A 92 -7.53 -11.71 -8.82
C ALA A 92 -7.11 -11.07 -10.15
N GLU A 93 -6.13 -10.18 -10.08
CA GLU A 93 -5.41 -9.63 -11.23
C GLU A 93 -3.92 -9.96 -11.14
N PRO A 94 -3.20 -9.94 -12.29
CA PRO A 94 -1.76 -10.13 -12.29
C PRO A 94 -1.03 -9.11 -11.40
N GLY A 95 -0.17 -9.63 -10.53
CA GLY A 95 0.85 -8.93 -9.78
C GLY A 95 2.22 -9.50 -10.17
N LEU A 96 2.95 -10.04 -9.19
CA LEU A 96 4.20 -10.76 -9.46
C LEU A 96 3.97 -12.15 -10.06
N PHE A 97 2.77 -12.70 -9.93
CA PHE A 97 2.30 -13.76 -10.81
C PHE A 97 1.62 -13.15 -12.04
N THR A 98 2.17 -13.42 -13.23
CA THR A 98 1.69 -12.86 -14.50
C THR A 98 0.55 -13.67 -15.12
N LYS A 99 0.47 -14.96 -14.78
CA LYS A 99 -0.53 -15.92 -15.30
C LYS A 99 -0.72 -17.05 -14.30
N TRP A 100 -1.89 -17.68 -14.38
CA TRP A 100 -2.19 -18.90 -13.65
C TRP A 100 -3.23 -19.74 -14.39
N SER A 101 -3.25 -21.04 -14.08
CA SER A 101 -4.22 -21.98 -14.59
C SER A 101 -4.44 -23.14 -13.61
N SER A 102 -5.61 -23.74 -13.67
CA SER A 102 -5.98 -24.97 -13.01
C SER A 102 -7.11 -25.62 -13.78
N ASP A 103 -7.08 -26.95 -13.95
CA ASP A 103 -8.16 -27.70 -14.58
C ASP A 103 -9.19 -28.21 -13.56
N ASP A 104 -8.80 -28.37 -12.32
CA ASP A 104 -9.57 -29.00 -11.25
C ASP A 104 -9.87 -28.06 -10.05
N GLY A 105 -9.25 -26.87 -10.02
CA GLY A 105 -9.31 -25.95 -8.89
C GLY A 105 -8.54 -26.41 -7.66
N GLU A 106 -7.85 -27.57 -7.72
CA GLU A 106 -7.00 -28.10 -6.65
C GLU A 106 -5.52 -27.92 -6.93
N THR A 107 -5.12 -28.10 -8.20
CA THR A 107 -3.73 -27.95 -8.63
C THR A 107 -3.61 -26.71 -9.49
N TRP A 108 -2.90 -25.73 -9.00
CA TRP A 108 -2.69 -24.45 -9.64
C TRP A 108 -1.25 -24.29 -10.09
N THR A 109 -1.04 -23.79 -11.30
CA THR A 109 0.28 -23.40 -11.81
C THR A 109 0.31 -21.90 -12.04
N PHE A 110 1.31 -21.21 -11.47
CA PHE A 110 1.52 -19.78 -11.54
C PHE A 110 2.84 -19.45 -12.24
N THR A 111 2.85 -18.49 -13.16
CA THR A 111 4.06 -17.99 -13.82
C THR A 111 4.57 -16.75 -13.09
N VAL A 112 5.83 -16.77 -12.68
CA VAL A 112 6.50 -15.69 -11.94
C VAL A 112 6.99 -14.61 -12.91
N ASN A 113 6.90 -13.34 -12.50
CA ASN A 113 7.50 -12.22 -13.21
C ASN A 113 9.00 -12.11 -12.88
N THR A 114 9.83 -12.75 -13.67
CA THR A 114 11.28 -12.74 -13.47
C THR A 114 11.97 -11.46 -13.93
N ASP A 115 11.23 -10.46 -14.43
CA ASP A 115 11.78 -9.13 -14.77
C ASP A 115 11.84 -8.19 -13.55
N ARG A 116 11.38 -8.67 -12.38
CA ARG A 116 11.47 -7.92 -11.12
C ARG A 116 12.75 -8.24 -10.37
N THR A 117 13.24 -7.26 -9.63
CA THR A 117 14.35 -7.42 -8.68
C THR A 117 13.93 -6.94 -7.29
N PHE A 118 14.45 -7.60 -6.27
CA PHE A 118 14.41 -7.12 -4.92
C PHE A 118 15.29 -5.88 -4.74
N HIS A 119 15.08 -5.14 -3.67
CA HIS A 119 15.80 -3.89 -3.39
C HIS A 119 17.31 -4.08 -3.21
N ASP A 120 17.76 -5.26 -2.86
CA ASP A 120 19.19 -5.64 -2.75
C ASP A 120 19.80 -6.07 -4.09
N GLY A 121 18.99 -6.14 -5.16
CA GLY A 121 19.41 -6.52 -6.50
C GLY A 121 19.26 -8.01 -6.83
N HIS A 122 18.78 -8.84 -5.90
CA HIS A 122 18.40 -10.22 -6.20
C HIS A 122 17.24 -10.26 -7.20
N GLN A 123 17.34 -11.10 -8.23
CA GLN A 123 16.28 -11.25 -9.22
C GLN A 123 15.19 -12.19 -8.69
N LEU A 124 13.93 -11.72 -8.69
CA LEU A 124 12.79 -12.54 -8.28
C LEU A 124 12.70 -13.82 -9.13
N ASN A 125 12.51 -14.93 -8.47
CA ASN A 125 12.40 -16.25 -9.11
C ASN A 125 11.27 -17.08 -8.47
N ALA A 126 11.06 -18.29 -9.01
CA ALA A 126 9.99 -19.18 -8.55
C ALA A 126 10.22 -19.73 -7.14
N GLN A 127 11.48 -19.86 -6.70
CA GLN A 127 11.81 -20.27 -5.34
C GLN A 127 11.37 -19.22 -4.31
N ASP A 128 11.58 -17.94 -4.59
CA ASP A 128 11.13 -16.83 -3.72
C ASP A 128 9.61 -16.82 -3.60
N ALA A 129 8.90 -17.00 -4.72
CA ALA A 129 7.44 -17.05 -4.73
C ALA A 129 6.90 -18.26 -3.96
N ALA A 130 7.52 -19.43 -4.12
CA ALA A 130 7.16 -20.65 -3.38
C ALA A 130 7.41 -20.47 -1.89
N TYR A 131 8.59 -19.95 -1.51
CA TYR A 131 8.94 -19.63 -0.13
C TYR A 131 7.99 -18.63 0.51
N THR A 132 7.61 -17.58 -0.24
CA THR A 132 6.62 -16.60 0.18
C THR A 132 5.28 -17.24 0.55
N ILE A 133 4.73 -18.13 -0.30
CA ILE A 133 3.47 -18.82 -0.02
C ILE A 133 3.59 -19.73 1.21
N GLN A 134 4.70 -20.46 1.35
CA GLN A 134 4.95 -21.33 2.51
C GLN A 134 5.04 -20.50 3.80
N THR A 135 5.76 -19.39 3.78
CA THR A 135 5.90 -18.47 4.90
C THR A 135 4.54 -17.87 5.28
N ALA A 136 3.77 -17.42 4.30
CA ALA A 136 2.43 -16.89 4.51
C ALA A 136 1.50 -17.92 5.14
N ALA A 137 1.48 -19.15 4.63
CA ALA A 137 0.66 -20.24 5.16
C ALA A 137 1.02 -20.62 6.62
N ALA A 138 2.26 -20.35 7.04
CA ALA A 138 2.72 -20.57 8.42
C ALA A 138 2.54 -19.31 9.32
N SER A 139 2.26 -18.14 8.77
CA SER A 139 2.17 -16.88 9.53
C SER A 139 0.82 -16.71 10.22
N ALA A 140 0.80 -16.01 11.35
CA ALA A 140 -0.44 -15.72 12.07
C ALA A 140 -1.44 -14.89 11.25
N LEU A 141 -0.95 -14.05 10.33
CA LEU A 141 -1.79 -13.15 9.53
C LEU A 141 -2.50 -13.86 8.37
N TYR A 142 -1.83 -14.84 7.74
CA TYR A 142 -2.31 -15.41 6.48
C TYR A 142 -2.68 -16.89 6.57
N ALA A 143 -2.31 -17.61 7.65
CA ALA A 143 -2.57 -19.05 7.80
C ALA A 143 -4.06 -19.40 7.63
N GLY A 144 -4.97 -18.57 8.14
CA GLY A 144 -6.40 -18.81 8.05
C GLY A 144 -6.88 -18.90 6.60
N ARG A 145 -6.53 -17.90 5.77
CA ARG A 145 -6.96 -17.85 4.36
C ARG A 145 -6.21 -18.84 3.46
N LEU A 146 -4.99 -19.22 3.83
CA LEU A 146 -4.17 -20.20 3.10
C LEU A 146 -4.27 -21.62 3.66
N SER A 147 -5.21 -21.90 4.57
CA SER A 147 -5.37 -23.19 5.25
C SER A 147 -5.64 -24.36 4.32
N ALA A 148 -6.08 -24.12 3.08
CA ALA A 148 -6.25 -25.14 2.07
C ALA A 148 -4.96 -25.52 1.33
N VAL A 149 -3.88 -24.75 1.46
CA VAL A 149 -2.59 -25.04 0.85
C VAL A 149 -2.00 -26.31 1.47
N LYS A 150 -1.73 -27.31 0.65
CA LYS A 150 -1.17 -28.60 1.05
C LYS A 150 0.30 -28.72 0.68
N ASP A 151 0.65 -28.24 -0.51
CA ASP A 151 2.01 -28.31 -1.05
C ASP A 151 2.29 -27.12 -1.96
N VAL A 152 3.52 -26.66 -1.98
CA VAL A 152 4.00 -25.58 -2.85
C VAL A 152 5.36 -25.99 -3.41
N LYS A 153 5.48 -26.00 -4.72
CA LYS A 153 6.67 -26.48 -5.43
C LYS A 153 7.13 -25.47 -6.48
N ASP A 154 8.41 -25.12 -6.45
CA ASP A 154 9.11 -24.55 -7.58
C ASP A 154 9.34 -25.64 -8.65
N ASN A 155 8.99 -25.35 -9.92
CA ASN A 155 9.11 -26.29 -11.02
C ASN A 155 10.42 -26.14 -11.78
N ASP A 156 11.34 -25.28 -11.36
CA ASP A 156 12.63 -24.99 -12.01
C ASP A 156 12.50 -24.43 -13.45
N ASP A 157 11.32 -23.94 -13.83
CA ASP A 157 11.02 -23.39 -15.15
C ASP A 157 10.40 -21.98 -15.11
N GLY A 158 10.49 -21.31 -13.96
CA GLY A 158 9.89 -19.99 -13.71
C GLY A 158 8.42 -20.08 -13.30
N THR A 159 7.93 -21.27 -13.01
CA THR A 159 6.57 -21.47 -12.50
C THR A 159 6.54 -22.11 -11.12
N VAL A 160 5.46 -21.85 -10.39
CA VAL A 160 5.17 -22.44 -9.07
C VAL A 160 3.90 -23.26 -9.17
N THR A 161 3.94 -24.50 -8.67
CA THR A 161 2.75 -25.33 -8.51
C THR A 161 2.28 -25.26 -7.05
N VAL A 162 1.01 -24.94 -6.84
CA VAL A 162 0.35 -24.99 -5.54
C VAL A 162 -0.74 -26.06 -5.56
N THR A 163 -0.66 -27.00 -4.62
CA THR A 163 -1.68 -28.03 -4.44
C THR A 163 -2.53 -27.73 -3.22
N LEU A 164 -3.84 -27.75 -3.41
CA LEU A 164 -4.82 -27.52 -2.35
C LEU A 164 -5.38 -28.84 -1.81
N SER A 165 -5.86 -28.82 -0.59
CA SER A 165 -6.56 -29.95 0.04
C SER A 165 -8.02 -30.08 -0.40
N ARG A 166 -8.56 -29.08 -1.07
CA ARG A 166 -9.91 -29.00 -1.66
C ARG A 166 -9.92 -28.00 -2.80
N ALA A 167 -10.78 -28.22 -3.77
CA ALA A 167 -10.92 -27.31 -4.90
C ALA A 167 -11.36 -25.91 -4.47
N ASN A 168 -10.71 -24.90 -5.03
CA ASN A 168 -11.07 -23.49 -4.86
C ASN A 168 -10.74 -22.71 -6.13
N THR A 169 -11.76 -22.37 -6.92
CA THR A 169 -11.60 -21.62 -8.17
C THR A 169 -11.22 -20.15 -7.95
N GLN A 170 -11.36 -19.64 -6.73
CA GLN A 170 -10.98 -18.26 -6.34
C GLN A 170 -9.62 -18.22 -5.63
N PHE A 171 -8.87 -19.33 -5.63
CA PHE A 171 -7.60 -19.40 -4.92
C PHE A 171 -6.59 -18.30 -5.31
N PRO A 172 -6.47 -17.90 -6.60
CA PRO A 172 -5.57 -16.80 -6.96
C PRO A 172 -5.83 -15.49 -6.20
N ALA A 173 -7.08 -15.19 -5.85
CA ALA A 173 -7.42 -14.00 -5.06
C ALA A 173 -6.90 -14.05 -3.61
N LEU A 174 -6.58 -15.25 -3.11
CA LEU A 174 -5.99 -15.43 -1.78
C LEU A 174 -4.47 -15.19 -1.76
N LEU A 175 -3.84 -15.07 -2.93
CA LEU A 175 -2.40 -14.83 -3.09
C LEU A 175 -2.04 -13.34 -3.21
N ASN A 176 -2.95 -12.44 -2.85
CA ASN A 176 -2.63 -11.05 -2.57
C ASN A 176 -1.85 -10.98 -1.25
N ILE A 177 -0.61 -11.43 -1.29
CA ILE A 177 0.32 -11.52 -0.17
C ILE A 177 1.66 -10.90 -0.54
N PRO A 178 2.32 -10.15 0.37
CA PRO A 178 3.60 -9.50 0.11
C PRO A 178 4.70 -10.50 -0.22
N VAL A 179 5.51 -10.24 -1.23
CA VAL A 179 6.61 -11.12 -1.60
C VAL A 179 7.86 -10.78 -0.80
N ILE A 180 8.52 -11.81 -0.28
CA ILE A 180 9.83 -11.72 0.37
C ILE A 180 10.79 -12.71 -0.27
N GLU A 181 12.08 -12.41 -0.18
CA GLU A 181 13.16 -13.27 -0.64
C GLU A 181 13.24 -14.59 0.15
N ASP A 182 13.65 -15.67 -0.51
CA ASP A 182 13.88 -16.96 0.14
C ASP A 182 14.87 -16.82 1.32
N GLY A 183 14.50 -17.41 2.45
CA GLY A 183 15.26 -17.33 3.70
C GLY A 183 15.03 -16.05 4.52
N ALA A 184 14.26 -15.06 4.01
CA ALA A 184 14.11 -13.76 4.68
C ALA A 184 13.01 -13.72 5.75
N ALA A 185 12.30 -14.82 6.04
CA ALA A 185 11.20 -14.85 7.01
C ALA A 185 11.58 -14.35 8.41
N ASP A 186 12.83 -14.46 8.81
CA ASP A 186 13.29 -14.02 10.12
C ASP A 186 13.86 -12.60 10.14
N SER A 187 14.05 -11.97 9.00
CA SER A 187 14.50 -10.58 8.91
C SER A 187 13.46 -9.63 9.54
N THR A 188 13.93 -8.60 10.23
CA THR A 188 13.07 -7.50 10.72
C THR A 188 12.64 -6.56 9.58
N TYR A 189 13.52 -6.42 8.58
CA TYR A 189 13.34 -5.61 7.37
C TYR A 189 13.74 -6.47 6.16
N PRO A 190 12.88 -7.42 5.71
CA PRO A 190 13.20 -8.19 4.52
C PRO A 190 13.27 -7.28 3.29
N SER A 191 14.07 -7.66 2.30
CA SER A 191 14.10 -7.00 1.01
C SER A 191 12.75 -7.17 0.32
N GLY A 192 12.20 -6.12 -0.27
CA GLY A 192 10.96 -6.12 -1.05
C GLY A 192 11.24 -5.85 -2.52
N THR A 193 10.17 -5.85 -3.33
CA THR A 193 10.23 -5.55 -4.78
C THR A 193 9.47 -4.26 -5.13
N GLY A 194 8.88 -3.59 -4.13
CA GLY A 194 7.98 -2.46 -4.34
C GLY A 194 8.67 -1.19 -4.82
N LEU A 195 7.84 -0.18 -5.12
CA LEU A 195 8.28 1.13 -5.61
C LEU A 195 9.23 1.84 -4.64
N TYR A 196 9.04 1.63 -3.34
CA TYR A 196 9.86 2.22 -2.29
C TYR A 196 10.66 1.18 -1.54
N GLN A 197 11.87 1.56 -1.15
CA GLN A 197 12.78 0.76 -0.33
C GLN A 197 13.14 1.49 0.96
N PHE A 198 13.48 0.76 2.02
CA PHE A 198 13.97 1.36 3.25
C PHE A 198 15.33 2.04 3.01
N ALA A 199 15.49 3.25 3.52
CA ALA A 199 16.81 3.85 3.68
C ALA A 199 17.64 3.05 4.71
N SER A 200 18.96 3.24 4.71
CA SER A 200 19.86 2.46 5.56
C SER A 200 19.65 2.64 7.07
N ASP A 201 19.03 3.74 7.48
CA ASP A 201 18.67 4.05 8.86
C ASP A 201 17.26 3.56 9.24
N HIS A 202 16.49 3.05 8.29
CA HIS A 202 15.09 2.62 8.40
C HIS A 202 14.14 3.71 8.96
N GLN A 203 14.50 4.98 8.81
CA GLN A 203 13.64 6.12 9.22
C GLN A 203 12.96 6.80 8.03
N SER A 204 13.21 6.32 6.84
CA SER A 204 12.54 6.77 5.63
C SER A 204 12.51 5.69 4.56
N LEU A 205 11.66 5.91 3.58
CA LEU A 205 11.63 5.16 2.33
C LEU A 205 12.12 6.06 1.21
N THR A 206 12.87 5.50 0.27
CA THR A 206 13.31 6.15 -0.96
C THR A 206 12.81 5.37 -2.16
N VAL A 207 12.64 6.04 -3.30
CA VAL A 207 12.26 5.37 -4.55
C VAL A 207 13.33 4.34 -4.93
N TYR A 208 12.89 3.12 -5.22
CA TYR A 208 13.76 2.09 -5.75
C TYR A 208 13.95 2.27 -7.26
N SER A 209 15.14 2.67 -7.68
CA SER A 209 15.43 2.97 -9.09
C SER A 209 15.33 1.77 -10.03
N GLY A 210 15.33 0.53 -9.50
CA GLY A 210 15.10 -0.71 -10.25
C GLY A 210 13.63 -1.00 -10.54
N HIS A 211 12.70 -0.27 -9.91
CA HIS A 211 11.28 -0.45 -10.15
C HIS A 211 10.86 0.19 -11.48
N PRO A 212 10.04 -0.47 -12.34
CA PRO A 212 9.64 0.05 -13.66
C PRO A 212 8.83 1.34 -13.62
N ASP A 213 8.22 1.68 -12.49
CA ASP A 213 7.47 2.92 -12.28
C ASP A 213 8.22 3.93 -11.41
N ALA A 214 9.56 3.79 -11.26
CA ALA A 214 10.36 4.69 -10.43
C ALA A 214 10.24 6.17 -10.84
N ASP A 215 10.12 6.44 -12.14
CA ASP A 215 9.93 7.78 -12.71
C ASP A 215 8.53 8.37 -12.45
N LYS A 216 7.59 7.56 -11.93
CA LYS A 216 6.21 7.95 -11.62
C LYS A 216 5.94 8.03 -10.13
N ALA A 217 6.97 7.86 -9.31
CA ALA A 217 6.83 7.93 -7.86
C ALA A 217 6.24 9.29 -7.44
N PRO A 218 5.17 9.31 -6.63
CA PRO A 218 4.52 10.56 -6.21
C PRO A 218 5.35 11.38 -5.22
N ALA A 219 6.32 10.77 -4.55
CA ALA A 219 7.27 11.42 -3.65
C ALA A 219 8.64 10.74 -3.77
N ASP A 220 9.72 11.52 -3.74
CA ASP A 220 11.08 10.98 -3.78
C ASP A 220 11.45 10.27 -2.47
N VAL A 221 10.94 10.80 -1.35
CA VAL A 221 11.21 10.30 0.01
C VAL A 221 9.91 10.30 0.82
N ILE A 222 9.68 9.23 1.56
CA ILE A 222 8.63 9.11 2.56
C ILE A 222 9.30 8.96 3.92
N TYR A 223 9.06 9.90 4.82
CA TYR A 223 9.60 9.87 6.18
C TYR A 223 8.75 9.00 7.09
N LEU A 224 9.40 8.33 8.03
CA LEU A 224 8.74 7.49 9.02
C LEU A 224 8.89 8.14 10.40
N MET A 225 7.77 8.50 11.02
CA MET A 225 7.70 9.12 12.33
C MET A 225 7.09 8.15 13.34
N GLU A 226 7.75 7.92 14.47
CA GLU A 226 7.19 7.09 15.52
C GLU A 226 6.34 7.93 16.49
N CYS A 227 5.03 7.74 16.44
CA CYS A 227 4.09 8.23 17.45
C CYS A 227 3.67 7.06 18.34
N LYS A 228 3.85 7.20 19.66
CA LYS A 228 3.67 6.10 20.63
C LYS A 228 2.28 6.04 21.23
N SER A 229 1.49 7.08 21.02
CA SER A 229 0.11 7.15 21.52
C SER A 229 -0.81 7.84 20.52
N VAL A 230 -2.11 7.64 20.71
CA VAL A 230 -3.14 8.31 19.90
C VAL A 230 -3.03 9.83 20.00
N GLU A 231 -2.72 10.34 21.19
CA GLU A 231 -2.56 11.77 21.42
C GLU A 231 -1.37 12.35 20.64
N GLU A 232 -0.26 11.60 20.55
CA GLU A 232 0.89 11.98 19.74
C GLU A 232 0.56 11.96 18.24
N ILE A 233 -0.18 10.95 17.75
CA ILE A 233 -0.64 10.89 16.36
C ILE A 233 -1.52 12.10 16.04
N VAL A 234 -2.50 12.40 16.88
CA VAL A 234 -3.42 13.52 16.70
C VAL A 234 -2.66 14.85 16.70
N SER A 235 -1.76 15.05 17.66
CA SER A 235 -0.94 16.26 17.75
C SER A 235 -0.03 16.44 16.54
N ALA A 236 0.69 15.39 16.15
CA ALA A 236 1.58 15.41 14.99
C ALA A 236 0.84 15.69 13.68
N PHE A 237 -0.36 15.13 13.53
CA PHE A 237 -1.23 15.39 12.38
C PHE A 237 -1.76 16.82 12.38
N ASP A 238 -2.25 17.33 13.52
CA ASP A 238 -2.74 18.72 13.66
C ASP A 238 -1.63 19.75 13.42
N ASP A 239 -0.41 19.45 13.88
CA ASP A 239 0.77 20.30 13.70
C ASP A 239 1.40 20.18 12.28
N GLY A 240 0.91 19.29 11.43
CA GLY A 240 1.42 19.09 10.08
C GLY A 240 2.75 18.35 10.00
N GLN A 241 3.12 17.63 11.05
CA GLN A 241 4.31 16.77 11.08
C GLN A 241 4.04 15.38 10.51
N LEU A 242 2.77 14.95 10.53
CA LEU A 242 2.28 13.69 9.99
C LEU A 242 1.26 13.99 8.88
N ASP A 243 1.42 13.37 7.72
CA ASP A 243 0.58 13.63 6.55
C ASP A 243 -0.60 12.65 6.44
N LEU A 244 -0.48 11.46 7.03
CA LEU A 244 -1.53 10.46 7.07
C LEU A 244 -1.61 9.84 8.45
N ALA A 245 -2.80 9.84 9.04
CA ALA A 245 -3.12 9.10 10.25
C ALA A 245 -4.13 8.01 9.89
N LEU A 246 -3.80 6.76 10.23
CA LEU A 246 -4.69 5.61 10.04
C LEU A 246 -5.54 5.42 11.29
N SER A 247 -6.85 5.25 11.11
CA SER A 247 -7.77 4.87 12.17
C SER A 247 -8.28 3.45 11.89
N ASP A 248 -8.16 2.59 12.90
CA ASP A 248 -8.78 1.26 12.87
C ASP A 248 -10.03 1.28 13.73
N PRO A 249 -11.22 1.44 13.14
CA PRO A 249 -12.48 1.46 13.89
C PRO A 249 -12.78 0.12 14.57
N SER A 250 -12.15 -0.98 14.14
CA SER A 250 -12.32 -2.30 14.78
C SER A 250 -11.59 -2.43 16.10
N SER A 251 -10.54 -1.64 16.33
CA SER A 251 -9.76 -1.60 17.57
C SER A 251 -10.45 -0.81 18.70
N GLY A 252 -11.54 -0.10 18.40
CA GLY A 252 -12.20 0.81 19.33
C GLY A 252 -11.41 2.08 19.60
N THR A 253 -10.38 2.37 18.82
CA THR A 253 -9.56 3.58 18.92
C THR A 253 -10.10 4.62 17.96
N ASP A 254 -10.80 5.62 18.51
CA ASP A 254 -11.24 6.78 17.75
C ASP A 254 -10.15 7.86 17.75
N LEU A 255 -9.70 8.25 16.57
CA LEU A 255 -8.90 9.46 16.40
C LEU A 255 -9.83 10.67 16.45
N SER A 256 -9.84 11.37 17.58
CA SER A 256 -10.60 12.60 17.75
C SER A 256 -9.69 13.81 17.56
N PHE A 257 -9.81 14.49 16.43
CA PHE A 257 -9.07 15.70 16.13
C PHE A 257 -9.77 16.92 16.76
N SER A 258 -9.00 17.75 17.49
CA SER A 258 -9.54 18.87 18.25
C SER A 258 -9.84 20.11 17.40
N SER A 259 -9.25 20.19 16.22
CA SER A 259 -9.52 21.22 15.23
C SER A 259 -9.60 20.57 13.85
N LEU A 260 -10.81 20.57 13.28
CA LEU A 260 -10.97 20.35 11.86
C LEU A 260 -10.30 21.52 11.14
N ASN A 261 -9.06 21.35 10.74
CA ASN A 261 -8.49 22.21 9.73
C ASN A 261 -9.21 21.86 8.43
N ASP A 262 -10.07 22.74 7.91
CA ASP A 262 -10.90 22.54 6.72
C ASP A 262 -10.11 22.13 5.45
N GLN A 263 -8.79 22.10 5.54
CA GLN A 263 -7.87 21.78 4.45
C GLN A 263 -7.28 20.35 4.53
N ARG A 264 -7.57 19.56 5.58
CA ARG A 264 -7.07 18.20 5.72
C ARG A 264 -8.19 17.19 5.57
N GLN A 265 -8.00 16.26 4.66
CA GLN A 265 -8.94 15.17 4.41
C GLN A 265 -8.50 13.94 5.17
N TYR A 266 -9.44 13.28 5.86
CA TYR A 266 -9.23 11.99 6.50
C TYR A 266 -9.60 10.88 5.53
N ALA A 267 -8.78 9.86 5.44
CA ALA A 267 -9.15 8.60 4.86
C ALA A 267 -9.31 7.56 6.00
N THR A 268 -10.51 7.09 6.22
CA THR A 268 -10.73 5.89 7.02
C THR A 268 -10.66 4.70 6.10
N THR A 269 -9.65 3.86 6.25
CA THR A 269 -9.57 2.59 5.55
C THR A 269 -10.17 1.52 6.45
N ASN A 270 -11.29 0.93 6.02
CA ASN A 270 -11.83 -0.25 6.65
C ASN A 270 -11.09 -1.46 6.07
N LEU A 271 -9.95 -1.80 6.66
CA LEU A 271 -9.20 -2.99 6.31
C LEU A 271 -9.93 -4.20 6.93
N GLN A 272 -10.98 -4.68 6.26
CA GLN A 272 -11.54 -5.98 6.55
C GLN A 272 -10.66 -7.04 5.84
N TYR A 273 -9.90 -7.78 6.64
CA TYR A 273 -9.16 -8.96 6.21
C TYR A 273 -10.05 -10.20 6.18
#